data_71174f21b10acdfa0d1801ebfcf0ba5e
#
_entry.id   71174f21b10acdfa0d1801ebfcf0ba5e
#
_cell.length_a   1.000
_cell.length_b   1.000
_cell.length_c   1.000
_cell.angle_alpha   90.00
_cell.angle_beta   90.00
_cell.angle_gamma   90.00
#
_symmetry.space_group_name_H-M   'P 1'
#
loop_
_entity.id
_entity.type
_entity.pdbx_description
1 polymer ?
#
loop_
_entity_poly.entity_id
_entity_poly.type
_entity_poly.pdbx_seq_one_letter_code
_entity_poly.pdbx_strand_id
1 'polypeptide(L)'
;MKPAKVSSIWLKKFIKSAGREGIRIKIAIYGKGGIGKSTISANTSAALAMKGRRILQIGCDPKHDSTRLLLGGKIPMTVLEYIKLNPPSKRKAEDIVYRGFGDVACVESGGPEPGVGCAGRGIITSINLLESLGAYTADLDYVFYDVLGDVVCGGFAMPIREGKAEEIYIVASG
;
A
#
# COMPACT_ATOMS: atom_id res chain seq x y z
N MET A 1 13.73 -3.23 -23.38
CA MET A 1 13.55 -3.75 -22.01
C MET A 1 12.50 -4.86 -22.07
N LYS A 2 12.86 -6.10 -21.74
CA LYS A 2 11.88 -7.20 -21.73
C LYS A 2 10.97 -7.03 -20.50
N PRO A 3 9.63 -7.17 -20.62
CA PRO A 3 8.74 -7.09 -19.48
C PRO A 3 9.08 -8.20 -18.46
N ALA A 4 9.07 -7.86 -17.16
CA ALA A 4 9.27 -8.83 -16.11
C ALA A 4 8.24 -9.97 -16.23
N LYS A 5 8.70 -11.21 -16.34
CA LYS A 5 7.82 -12.38 -16.35
C LYS A 5 7.29 -12.60 -14.93
N VAL A 6 6.09 -12.11 -14.65
CA VAL A 6 5.36 -12.54 -13.46
C VAL A 6 5.05 -14.03 -13.63
N SER A 7 5.59 -14.89 -12.76
CA SER A 7 5.36 -16.32 -12.90
C SER A 7 3.87 -16.64 -12.71
N SER A 8 3.31 -17.44 -13.60
CA SER A 8 1.90 -17.87 -13.54
C SER A 8 1.55 -18.63 -12.26
N ILE A 9 2.54 -19.19 -11.57
CA ILE A 9 2.42 -19.88 -10.28
C ILE A 9 2.05 -18.90 -9.18
N TRP A 10 2.65 -17.68 -9.19
CA TRP A 10 2.40 -16.63 -8.23
C TRP A 10 0.94 -16.13 -8.31
N LEU A 11 0.47 -15.86 -9.53
CA LEU A 11 -0.91 -15.43 -9.78
C LEU A 11 -1.93 -16.52 -9.39
N LYS A 12 -1.62 -17.79 -9.63
CA LYS A 12 -2.49 -18.93 -9.24
C LYS A 12 -2.59 -19.10 -7.73
N LYS A 13 -1.51 -18.90 -6.98
CA LYS A 13 -1.53 -18.98 -5.50
C LYS A 13 -2.37 -17.84 -4.93
N PHE A 14 -2.25 -16.65 -5.48
CA PHE A 14 -3.06 -15.48 -5.13
C PHE A 14 -4.55 -15.72 -5.34
N ILE A 15 -4.93 -16.31 -6.47
CA ILE A 15 -6.32 -16.62 -6.81
C ILE A 15 -6.89 -17.72 -5.91
N LYS A 16 -6.07 -18.68 -5.48
CA LYS A 16 -6.51 -19.82 -4.66
C LYS A 16 -6.77 -19.44 -3.21
N SER A 17 -6.07 -18.43 -2.67
CA SER A 17 -6.33 -17.89 -1.32
C SER A 17 -7.63 -17.07 -1.26
N ALA A 18 -8.14 -16.62 -2.39
CA ALA A 18 -9.33 -15.78 -2.52
C ALA A 18 -10.68 -16.51 -2.29
N GLY A 19 -10.67 -17.78 -1.97
CA GLY A 19 -11.89 -18.61 -1.79
C GLY A 19 -12.47 -18.66 -0.37
N ARG A 20 -11.94 -17.90 0.59
CA ARG A 20 -12.43 -17.89 1.98
C ARG A 20 -13.16 -16.58 2.25
N GLU A 21 -14.43 -16.65 2.55
CA GLU A 21 -15.21 -15.50 3.01
C GLU A 21 -14.59 -14.93 4.31
N GLY A 22 -14.37 -13.61 4.33
CA GLY A 22 -14.01 -12.88 5.54
C GLY A 22 -12.54 -12.87 5.93
N ILE A 23 -11.60 -13.40 5.13
CA ILE A 23 -10.17 -13.36 5.43
C ILE A 23 -9.54 -12.18 4.71
N ARG A 24 -9.10 -11.20 5.49
CA ARG A 24 -8.24 -10.10 5.03
C ARG A 24 -6.82 -10.62 4.92
N ILE A 25 -6.28 -10.68 3.71
CA ILE A 25 -4.87 -10.96 3.49
C ILE A 25 -4.14 -9.63 3.38
N LYS A 26 -3.23 -9.39 4.30
CA LYS A 26 -2.36 -8.20 4.32
C LYS A 26 -1.01 -8.57 3.72
N ILE A 27 -0.62 -7.87 2.66
CA ILE A 27 0.53 -8.20 1.84
C ILE A 27 1.48 -7.01 1.80
N ALA A 28 2.74 -7.24 2.13
CA ALA A 28 3.79 -6.24 1.94
C ALA A 28 4.64 -6.59 0.71
N ILE A 29 4.84 -5.61 -0.17
CA ILE A 29 5.63 -5.75 -1.39
C ILE A 29 6.89 -4.91 -1.23
N TYR A 30 8.05 -5.57 -1.27
CA TYR A 30 9.37 -4.98 -1.15
C TYR A 30 10.16 -5.13 -2.46
N GLY A 31 11.20 -4.34 -2.61
CA GLY A 31 12.14 -4.43 -3.72
C GLY A 31 12.88 -3.12 -3.93
N LYS A 32 14.00 -3.18 -4.63
CA LYS A 32 14.86 -2.03 -4.92
C LYS A 32 14.10 -0.90 -5.62
N GLY A 33 14.50 0.35 -5.38
CA GLY A 33 13.99 1.52 -6.10
C GLY A 33 14.10 1.34 -7.62
N GLY A 34 13.05 1.74 -8.35
CA GLY A 34 12.99 1.64 -9.81
C GLY A 34 12.76 0.24 -10.40
N ILE A 35 12.67 -0.83 -9.59
CA ILE A 35 12.49 -2.21 -10.09
C ILE A 35 11.08 -2.50 -10.62
N GLY A 36 10.14 -1.60 -10.40
CA GLY A 36 8.75 -1.76 -10.84
C GLY A 36 7.79 -2.25 -9.76
N LYS A 37 8.15 -2.16 -8.49
CA LYS A 37 7.32 -2.51 -7.33
C LYS A 37 5.92 -1.93 -7.39
N SER A 38 5.82 -0.60 -7.47
CA SER A 38 4.55 0.13 -7.49
C SER A 38 3.73 -0.19 -8.73
N THR A 39 4.38 -0.46 -9.86
CA THR A 39 3.71 -0.95 -11.07
C THR A 39 3.10 -2.33 -10.84
N ILE A 40 3.83 -3.24 -10.18
CA ILE A 40 3.32 -4.59 -9.85
C ILE A 40 2.17 -4.49 -8.86
N SER A 41 2.32 -3.69 -7.79
CA SER A 41 1.27 -3.46 -6.79
C SER A 41 -0.01 -2.93 -7.43
N ALA A 42 0.08 -1.86 -8.22
CA ALA A 42 -1.07 -1.24 -8.87
C ALA A 42 -1.77 -2.18 -9.87
N ASN A 43 -1.01 -2.90 -10.70
CA ASN A 43 -1.59 -3.85 -11.66
C ASN A 43 -2.22 -5.07 -10.95
N THR A 44 -1.62 -5.54 -9.86
CA THR A 44 -2.20 -6.63 -9.05
C THR A 44 -3.50 -6.19 -8.40
N SER A 45 -3.54 -5.00 -7.81
CA SER A 45 -4.74 -4.41 -7.23
C SER A 45 -5.84 -4.25 -8.28
N ALA A 46 -5.51 -3.70 -9.45
CA ALA A 46 -6.46 -3.55 -10.56
C ALA A 46 -7.01 -4.90 -11.03
N ALA A 47 -6.15 -5.91 -11.22
CA ALA A 47 -6.56 -7.23 -11.67
C ALA A 47 -7.47 -7.96 -10.67
N LEU A 48 -7.25 -7.77 -9.37
CA LEU A 48 -8.11 -8.31 -8.31
C LEU A 48 -9.43 -7.55 -8.23
N ALA A 49 -9.41 -6.22 -8.37
CA ALA A 49 -10.63 -5.41 -8.42
C ALA A 49 -11.53 -5.80 -9.59
N MET A 50 -10.97 -6.05 -10.79
CA MET A 50 -11.71 -6.59 -11.93
C MET A 50 -12.35 -7.96 -11.67
N LYS A 51 -11.87 -8.69 -10.67
CA LYS A 51 -12.46 -9.96 -10.20
C LYS A 51 -13.44 -9.77 -9.03
N GLY A 52 -13.88 -8.54 -8.78
CA GLY A 52 -14.82 -8.20 -7.73
C GLY A 52 -14.24 -8.22 -6.32
N ARG A 53 -12.89 -8.18 -6.17
CA ARG A 53 -12.26 -8.11 -4.85
C ARG A 53 -12.16 -6.68 -4.36
N ARG A 54 -12.33 -6.49 -3.06
CA ARG A 54 -12.20 -5.19 -2.38
C ARG A 54 -10.79 -5.02 -1.84
N ILE A 55 -10.11 -3.96 -2.27
CA ILE A 55 -8.69 -3.77 -2.03
C ILE A 55 -8.43 -2.40 -1.42
N LEU A 56 -7.56 -2.37 -0.44
CA LEU A 56 -6.90 -1.17 0.06
C LEU A 56 -5.42 -1.23 -0.32
N GLN A 57 -4.94 -0.30 -1.15
CA GLN A 57 -3.52 -0.13 -1.45
C GLN A 57 -2.96 1.06 -0.71
N ILE A 58 -1.89 0.85 0.05
CA ILE A 58 -1.20 1.86 0.86
C ILE A 58 0.22 2.01 0.31
N GLY A 59 0.53 3.19 -0.24
CA GLY A 59 1.87 3.58 -0.63
C GLY A 59 2.69 3.99 0.59
N CYS A 60 3.81 3.32 0.80
CA CYS A 60 4.74 3.54 1.91
C CYS A 60 6.09 4.08 1.38
N ASP A 61 6.07 4.90 0.33
CA ASP A 61 7.23 5.54 -0.26
C ASP A 61 7.14 7.06 -0.02
N PRO A 62 8.24 7.73 0.37
CA PRO A 62 8.28 9.19 0.46
C PRO A 62 7.92 9.93 -0.82
N LYS A 63 8.04 9.29 -1.97
CA LYS A 63 7.63 9.85 -3.27
C LYS A 63 6.11 9.90 -3.48
N HIS A 64 5.35 9.18 -2.67
CA HIS A 64 3.89 9.11 -2.68
C HIS A 64 3.27 8.96 -4.08
N ASP A 65 3.83 8.06 -4.89
CA ASP A 65 3.39 7.79 -6.26
C ASP A 65 2.93 6.33 -6.50
N SER A 66 2.84 5.54 -5.44
CA SER A 66 2.45 4.13 -5.49
C SER A 66 1.05 3.92 -6.08
N THR A 67 0.10 4.76 -5.69
CA THR A 67 -1.30 4.67 -6.11
C THR A 67 -1.61 5.49 -7.37
N ARG A 68 -0.62 6.21 -7.90
CA ARG A 68 -0.79 7.13 -9.02
C ARG A 68 -1.41 6.47 -10.26
N LEU A 69 -1.02 5.26 -10.61
CA LEU A 69 -1.59 4.53 -11.75
C LEU A 69 -3.07 4.23 -11.54
N LEU A 70 -3.45 3.81 -10.34
CA LEU A 70 -4.84 3.52 -9.99
C LEU A 70 -5.71 4.77 -9.99
N LEU A 71 -5.12 5.93 -9.65
CA LEU A 71 -5.79 7.23 -9.58
C LEU A 71 -5.77 8.00 -10.91
N GLY A 72 -5.43 7.34 -12.03
CA GLY A 72 -5.41 7.97 -13.34
C GLY A 72 -4.37 9.08 -13.49
N GLY A 73 -3.22 8.94 -12.84
CA GLY A 73 -2.11 9.89 -12.86
C GLY A 73 -2.14 10.97 -11.77
N LYS A 74 -3.20 11.03 -10.96
CA LYS A 74 -3.31 11.97 -9.85
C LYS A 74 -2.47 11.49 -8.67
N ILE A 75 -1.88 12.45 -7.95
CA ILE A 75 -1.18 12.22 -6.68
C ILE A 75 -2.11 12.73 -5.57
N PRO A 76 -2.53 11.86 -4.65
CA PRO A 76 -3.42 12.25 -3.55
C PRO A 76 -2.64 12.98 -2.45
N MET A 77 -3.35 13.72 -1.58
CA MET A 77 -2.79 14.21 -0.32
C MET A 77 -2.32 13.03 0.52
N THR A 78 -1.14 13.14 1.08
CA THR A 78 -0.60 12.08 1.95
C THR A 78 -1.20 12.14 3.36
N VAL A 79 -1.17 11.01 4.05
CA VAL A 79 -1.64 10.94 5.45
C VAL A 79 -0.85 11.89 6.35
N LEU A 80 0.48 12.00 6.14
CA LEU A 80 1.31 12.89 6.95
C LEU A 80 1.02 14.38 6.69
N GLU A 81 0.75 14.77 5.45
CA GLU A 81 0.29 16.13 5.11
C GLU A 81 -1.07 16.42 5.78
N TYR A 82 -1.99 15.48 5.67
CA TYR A 82 -3.31 15.59 6.29
C TYR A 82 -3.24 15.77 7.81
N ILE A 83 -2.35 15.02 8.48
CA ILE A 83 -2.11 15.15 9.92
C ILE A 83 -1.64 16.54 10.30
N LYS A 84 -0.77 17.16 9.50
CA LYS A 84 -0.25 18.52 9.73
C LYS A 84 -1.35 19.58 9.61
N LEU A 85 -2.29 19.39 8.69
CA LEU A 85 -3.34 20.35 8.37
C LEU A 85 -4.59 20.22 9.24
N ASN A 86 -4.81 19.06 9.85
CA ASN A 86 -6.06 18.75 10.55
C ASN A 86 -5.84 18.32 12.00
N PRO A 87 -6.50 18.97 12.97
CA PRO A 87 -6.44 18.55 14.37
C PRO A 87 -7.12 17.17 14.55
N PRO A 88 -6.74 16.36 15.55
CA PRO A 88 -7.23 15.01 15.76
C PRO A 88 -8.75 14.88 15.73
N SER A 89 -9.47 15.83 16.31
CA SER A 89 -10.94 15.83 16.42
C SER A 89 -11.68 16.01 15.08
N LYS A 90 -10.98 16.43 14.03
CA LYS A 90 -11.57 16.66 12.70
C LYS A 90 -11.16 15.62 11.67
N ARG A 91 -10.30 14.66 12.03
CA ARG A 91 -9.78 13.68 11.08
C ARG A 91 -10.80 12.61 10.73
N LYS A 92 -10.93 12.34 9.42
CA LYS A 92 -11.83 11.33 8.87
C LYS A 92 -11.10 10.47 7.84
N ALA A 93 -11.48 9.20 7.73
CA ALA A 93 -10.91 8.30 6.72
C ALA A 93 -11.22 8.76 5.29
N GLU A 94 -12.41 9.31 5.07
CA GLU A 94 -12.89 9.74 3.74
C GLU A 94 -12.02 10.85 3.13
N ASP A 95 -11.31 11.62 3.94
CA ASP A 95 -10.46 12.71 3.48
C ASP A 95 -9.13 12.23 2.90
N ILE A 96 -8.69 10.99 3.25
CA ILE A 96 -7.38 10.42 2.91
C ILE A 96 -7.45 9.08 2.19
N VAL A 97 -8.64 8.49 2.05
CA VAL A 97 -8.89 7.28 1.28
C VAL A 97 -9.54 7.65 -0.04
N TYR A 98 -8.79 7.56 -1.12
CA TYR A 98 -9.24 7.90 -2.47
C TYR A 98 -9.74 6.65 -3.19
N ARG A 99 -10.68 6.81 -4.11
CA ARG A 99 -11.16 5.72 -4.95
C ARG A 99 -10.48 5.75 -6.31
N GLY A 100 -9.80 4.67 -6.63
CA GLY A 100 -9.11 4.49 -7.90
C GLY A 100 -9.80 3.51 -8.83
N PHE A 101 -9.08 3.03 -9.82
CA PHE A 101 -9.57 2.06 -10.80
C PHE A 101 -10.25 0.85 -10.12
N GLY A 102 -11.44 0.47 -10.59
CA GLY A 102 -12.18 -0.67 -10.06
C GLY A 102 -12.58 -0.54 -8.59
N ASP A 103 -12.75 0.68 -8.10
CA ASP A 103 -13.06 1.01 -6.70
C ASP A 103 -11.98 0.62 -5.68
N VAL A 104 -10.74 0.44 -6.13
CA VAL A 104 -9.60 0.23 -5.23
C VAL A 104 -9.46 1.44 -4.30
N ALA A 105 -9.46 1.19 -3.00
CA ALA A 105 -9.15 2.21 -2.01
C ALA A 105 -7.62 2.50 -2.03
N CYS A 106 -7.27 3.75 -2.24
CA CYS A 106 -5.89 4.22 -2.43
C CYS A 106 -5.51 5.19 -1.33
N VAL A 107 -4.37 4.96 -0.69
CA VAL A 107 -3.80 5.83 0.34
C VAL A 107 -2.31 6.00 0.11
N GLU A 108 -1.78 7.21 0.29
CA GLU A 108 -0.34 7.46 0.35
C GLU A 108 0.05 7.90 1.76
N SER A 109 0.97 7.16 2.38
CA SER A 109 1.47 7.51 3.73
C SER A 109 2.22 8.84 3.73
N GLY A 110 2.99 9.09 2.69
CA GLY A 110 3.95 10.17 2.63
C GLY A 110 5.23 9.85 3.42
N GLY A 111 6.17 10.76 3.40
CA GLY A 111 7.42 10.70 4.15
C GLY A 111 7.79 12.06 4.71
N PRO A 112 8.71 12.14 5.67
CA PRO A 112 9.28 13.41 6.04
C PRO A 112 10.07 13.99 4.86
N GLU A 113 10.21 15.30 4.88
CA GLU A 113 11.10 15.97 3.93
C GLU A 113 12.52 15.37 3.99
N PRO A 114 13.23 15.30 2.85
CA PRO A 114 14.60 14.81 2.83
C PRO A 114 15.47 15.52 3.89
N GLY A 115 16.15 14.74 4.73
CA GLY A 115 16.99 15.26 5.81
C GLY A 115 16.26 15.54 7.13
N VAL A 116 14.94 15.40 7.21
CA VAL A 116 14.17 15.64 8.44
C VAL A 116 13.58 14.33 8.97
N GLY A 117 14.29 13.69 9.85
CA GLY A 117 13.82 12.52 10.60
C GLY A 117 13.79 11.19 9.84
N CYS A 118 13.34 10.13 10.51
CA CYS A 118 13.24 8.80 9.93
C CYS A 118 11.91 8.62 9.20
N ALA A 119 11.94 8.40 7.88
CA ALA A 119 10.77 8.15 7.05
C ALA A 119 9.88 7.00 7.58
N GLY A 120 10.49 6.02 8.23
CA GLY A 120 9.77 4.88 8.80
C GLY A 120 8.85 5.23 9.97
N ARG A 121 9.13 6.28 10.75
CA ARG A 121 8.19 6.78 11.78
C ARG A 121 6.92 7.33 11.15
N GLY A 122 7.04 7.98 10.00
CA GLY A 122 5.89 8.48 9.26
C GLY A 122 4.94 7.36 8.82
N ILE A 123 5.49 6.25 8.35
CA ILE A 123 4.68 5.08 7.95
C ILE A 123 3.92 4.50 9.14
N ILE A 124 4.58 4.33 10.29
CA ILE A 124 3.94 3.86 11.52
C ILE A 124 2.78 4.78 11.90
N THR A 125 3.03 6.09 11.93
CA THR A 125 2.01 7.09 12.25
C THR A 125 0.83 7.02 11.29
N SER A 126 1.10 6.86 9.99
CA SER A 126 0.07 6.77 8.96
C SER A 126 -0.79 5.51 9.11
N ILE A 127 -0.18 4.35 9.33
CA ILE A 127 -0.91 3.09 9.49
C ILE A 127 -1.77 3.12 10.77
N ASN A 128 -1.22 3.62 11.88
CA ASN A 128 -1.96 3.74 13.13
C ASN A 128 -3.15 4.71 12.99
N LEU A 129 -3.00 5.82 12.28
CA LEU A 129 -4.11 6.72 12.01
C LEU A 129 -5.18 6.04 11.16
N LEU A 130 -4.82 5.36 10.08
CA LEU A 130 -5.75 4.62 9.22
C LEU A 130 -6.53 3.56 10.01
N GLU A 131 -5.86 2.85 10.93
CA GLU A 131 -6.52 1.90 11.84
C GLU A 131 -7.51 2.61 12.77
N SER A 132 -7.09 3.71 13.39
CA SER A 132 -7.95 4.46 14.33
C SER A 132 -9.17 5.09 13.66
N LEU A 133 -9.06 5.46 12.38
CA LEU A 133 -10.14 6.01 11.59
C LEU A 133 -11.02 4.94 10.91
N GLY A 134 -10.74 3.65 11.12
CA GLY A 134 -11.53 2.56 10.55
C GLY A 134 -11.37 2.36 9.04
N ALA A 135 -10.24 2.80 8.45
CA ALA A 135 -9.96 2.60 7.02
C ALA A 135 -9.86 1.11 6.63
N TYR A 136 -9.55 0.24 7.59
CA TYR A 136 -9.52 -1.21 7.40
C TYR A 136 -10.90 -1.82 7.60
N THR A 137 -11.79 -1.58 6.66
CA THR A 137 -13.18 -2.05 6.72
C THR A 137 -13.30 -3.58 6.70
N ALA A 138 -14.38 -4.12 7.28
CA ALA A 138 -14.56 -5.57 7.42
C ALA A 138 -14.72 -6.32 6.09
N ASP A 139 -15.07 -5.62 5.06
CA ASP A 139 -15.35 -6.11 3.73
C ASP A 139 -14.14 -6.11 2.77
N LEU A 140 -12.98 -5.66 3.23
CA LEU A 140 -11.73 -5.75 2.44
C LEU A 140 -11.27 -7.20 2.30
N ASP A 141 -11.00 -7.62 1.08
CA ASP A 141 -10.37 -8.92 0.78
C ASP A 141 -8.84 -8.82 0.96
N TYR A 142 -8.23 -7.72 0.50
CA TYR A 142 -6.78 -7.52 0.49
C TYR A 142 -6.36 -6.13 0.96
N VAL A 143 -5.25 -6.09 1.68
CA VAL A 143 -4.51 -4.86 1.96
C VAL A 143 -3.10 -5.00 1.40
N PHE A 144 -2.72 -4.11 0.49
CA PHE A 144 -1.38 -4.04 -0.07
C PHE A 144 -0.59 -2.89 0.57
N TYR A 145 0.58 -3.20 1.10
CA TYR A 145 1.60 -2.23 1.47
C TYR A 145 2.68 -2.22 0.41
N ASP A 146 2.77 -1.16 -0.40
CA ASP A 146 3.86 -0.96 -1.36
C ASP A 146 5.01 -0.25 -0.65
N VAL A 147 6.00 -1.02 -0.23
CA VAL A 147 7.05 -0.56 0.68
C VAL A 147 8.34 -0.32 -0.08
N LEU A 148 8.98 0.83 0.18
CA LEU A 148 10.32 1.12 -0.34
C LEU A 148 11.33 0.11 0.22
N GLY A 149 12.07 -0.56 -0.66
CA GLY A 149 12.99 -1.64 -0.28
C GLY A 149 14.43 -1.23 -0.01
N ASP A 150 14.80 0.01 -0.36
CA ASP A 150 16.20 0.50 -0.28
C ASP A 150 16.54 1.09 1.10
N VAL A 151 15.73 0.84 2.13
CA VAL A 151 15.75 1.66 3.31
C VAL A 151 16.37 0.99 4.52
N VAL A 152 17.26 1.75 5.11
CA VAL A 152 18.09 1.44 6.28
C VAL A 152 17.38 1.67 7.62
N CYS A 153 16.14 2.17 7.66
CA CYS A 153 15.49 2.44 8.94
C CYS A 153 14.35 1.46 9.26
N GLY A 154 14.30 1.03 10.52
CA GLY A 154 13.38 -0.01 11.00
C GLY A 154 11.88 0.25 10.79
N GLY A 155 11.48 1.49 10.47
CA GLY A 155 10.08 1.83 10.22
C GLY A 155 9.51 1.25 8.93
N PHE A 156 10.36 1.00 7.91
CA PHE A 156 9.91 0.32 6.69
C PHE A 156 9.74 -1.20 6.88
N ALA A 157 10.36 -1.76 7.92
CA ALA A 157 10.13 -3.13 8.32
C ALA A 157 8.88 -3.29 9.22
N MET A 158 8.17 -2.20 9.53
CA MET A 158 7.04 -2.23 10.44
C MET A 158 5.92 -3.17 9.99
N PRO A 159 5.51 -3.23 8.71
CA PRO A 159 4.50 -4.19 8.29
C PRO A 159 4.86 -5.63 8.64
N ILE A 160 6.16 -5.95 8.67
CA ILE A 160 6.69 -7.27 9.06
C ILE A 160 6.76 -7.41 10.58
N ARG A 161 7.43 -6.43 11.24
CA ARG A 161 7.76 -6.52 12.67
C ARG A 161 6.55 -6.49 13.59
N GLU A 162 5.50 -5.78 13.21
CA GLU A 162 4.27 -5.65 14.00
C GLU A 162 3.16 -6.58 13.54
N GLY A 163 3.47 -7.56 12.67
CA GLY A 163 2.48 -8.50 12.16
C GLY A 163 1.36 -7.83 11.36
N LYS A 164 1.63 -6.63 10.79
CA LYS A 164 0.66 -5.92 9.95
C LYS A 164 0.52 -6.55 8.58
N ALA A 165 1.54 -7.28 8.10
CA ALA A 165 1.50 -8.06 6.87
C ALA A 165 1.60 -9.57 7.19
N GLU A 166 0.72 -10.34 6.58
CA GLU A 166 0.68 -11.81 6.69
C GLU A 166 1.54 -12.48 5.62
N GLU A 167 1.67 -11.82 4.46
CA GLU A 167 2.51 -12.29 3.36
C GLU A 167 3.48 -11.18 2.93
N ILE A 168 4.69 -11.61 2.54
CA ILE A 168 5.75 -10.71 2.09
C ILE A 168 6.20 -11.16 0.71
N TYR A 169 6.22 -10.24 -0.24
CA TYR A 169 6.70 -10.47 -1.59
C TYR A 169 7.88 -9.56 -1.90
N ILE A 170 8.93 -10.15 -2.45
CA ILE A 170 10.14 -9.42 -2.84
C ILE A 170 10.20 -9.39 -4.36
N VAL A 171 10.21 -8.18 -4.93
CA VAL A 171 10.43 -7.97 -6.36
C VAL A 171 11.92 -7.87 -6.61
N ALA A 172 12.45 -8.78 -7.41
CA ALA A 172 13.86 -8.84 -7.80
C ALA A 172 13.99 -8.93 -9.31
N SER A 173 15.08 -8.37 -9.85
CA SER A 173 15.54 -8.62 -11.23
C SER A 173 16.41 -9.87 -11.20
N GLY A 174 16.14 -10.81 -12.11
CA GLY A 174 17.04 -11.93 -12.41
C GLY A 174 18.22 -11.48 -13.26
#